data_dc3007e81218b46a7545494584ff146f
#
_entry.id   dc3007e81218b46a7545494584ff146f
#
_cell.length_a   1.000
_cell.length_b   1.000
_cell.length_c   1.000
_cell.angle_alpha   90.00
_cell.angle_beta   90.00
_cell.angle_gamma   90.00
#
_symmetry.space_group_name_H-M   'P 1'
#
loop_
_entity.id
_entity.type
_entity.pdbx_description
1 polymer ?
#
loop_
_entity_poly.entity_id
_entity_poly.type
_entity_poly.pdbx_seq_one_letter_code
_entity_poly.pdbx_strand_id
1 'polypeptide(L)' 'MDTKENWYVLFVLVAKSDRLCSTLTKKGVNAFIPQMEYYRRDIKGNALKPLFPGYIFVKSDMEQNDFDNFLYKL' A
#
# COMPACT_ATOMS: atom_id res chain seq x y z
N MET A 1 -16.41 18.50 12.12
CA MET A 1 -15.47 18.97 11.09
C MET A 1 -14.95 17.79 10.31
N ASP A 2 -15.18 17.79 9.03
CA ASP A 2 -14.81 16.66 8.21
C ASP A 2 -13.32 16.66 7.92
N THR A 3 -12.66 15.60 8.37
CA THR A 3 -11.27 15.40 8.04
C THR A 3 -11.21 14.97 6.58
N LYS A 4 -10.60 15.79 5.75
CA LYS A 4 -10.42 15.41 4.35
C LYS A 4 -9.31 14.39 4.26
N GLU A 5 -9.69 13.16 3.96
CA GLU A 5 -8.72 12.12 3.68
C GLU A 5 -8.53 12.02 2.17
N ASN A 6 -7.29 12.00 1.77
CA ASN A 6 -6.90 11.88 0.37
C ASN A 6 -6.40 10.47 0.09
N TRP A 7 -6.68 9.98 -1.09
CA TRP A 7 -6.14 8.72 -1.55
C TRP A 7 -4.92 8.96 -2.42
N TYR A 8 -3.86 8.22 -2.12
CA TYR A 8 -2.63 8.25 -2.91
C TYR A 8 -2.33 6.84 -3.39
N VAL A 9 -1.77 6.74 -4.57
CA VAL A 9 -1.35 5.46 -5.12
C VAL A 9 0.13 5.53 -5.41
N LEU A 10 0.89 4.60 -4.82
CA LEU A 10 2.32 4.51 -5.04
C LEU A 10 2.60 3.33 -5.98
N PHE A 11 3.47 3.55 -6.93
CA PHE A 11 3.94 2.49 -7.82
C PHE A 11 5.40 2.21 -7.51
N VAL A 12 5.68 0.98 -7.10
CA VAL A 12 7.03 0.58 -6.67
C VAL A 12 7.37 -0.79 -7.27
N LEU A 13 8.62 -1.17 -7.14
CA LEU A 13 9.02 -2.51 -7.54
C LEU A 13 8.28 -3.54 -6.69
N VAL A 14 7.76 -4.57 -7.34
CA VAL A 14 6.95 -5.59 -6.65
C VAL A 14 7.70 -6.19 -5.46
N ALA A 15 8.99 -6.44 -5.63
CA ALA A 15 9.81 -7.04 -4.57
C ALA A 15 9.96 -6.13 -3.34
N LYS A 16 9.70 -4.84 -3.47
CA LYS A 16 9.84 -3.87 -2.38
C LYS A 16 8.50 -3.39 -1.82
N SER A 17 7.40 -3.79 -2.44
CA SER A 17 6.08 -3.26 -2.07
C SER A 17 5.68 -3.63 -0.64
N ASP A 18 5.88 -4.86 -0.23
CA ASP A 18 5.53 -5.30 1.13
C ASP A 18 6.34 -4.55 2.18
N ARG A 19 7.63 -4.38 1.93
CA ARG A 19 8.52 -3.68 2.84
C ARG A 19 8.15 -2.23 3.00
N LEU A 20 7.86 -1.55 1.89
CA LEU A 20 7.47 -0.15 1.92
C LEU A 20 6.12 0.02 2.61
N CYS A 21 5.16 -0.84 2.30
CA CYS A 21 3.84 -0.80 2.94
C CYS A 21 3.98 -0.97 4.46
N SER A 22 4.81 -1.90 4.90
CA SER A 22 5.10 -2.12 6.31
C SER A 22 5.73 -0.90 6.96
N THR A 23 6.69 -0.27 6.28
CA THR A 23 7.34 0.96 6.76
C THR A 23 6.34 2.09 6.92
N LEU A 24 5.46 2.28 5.94
CA LEU A 24 4.43 3.32 6.00
C LEU A 24 3.49 3.08 7.18
N THR A 25 3.06 1.84 7.38
CA THR A 25 2.18 1.48 8.49
C THR A 25 2.84 1.78 9.84
N LYS A 26 4.13 1.47 9.96
CA LYS A 26 4.88 1.75 11.19
C LYS A 26 4.99 3.24 11.48
N LYS A 27 4.95 4.05 10.46
CA LYS A 27 5.00 5.52 10.62
C LYS A 27 3.62 6.13 10.83
N GLY A 28 2.60 5.32 11.01
CA GLY A 28 1.26 5.78 11.28
C GLY A 28 0.44 6.15 10.06
N VAL A 29 0.90 5.76 8.88
CA VAL A 29 0.18 6.02 7.63
C VAL A 29 -0.66 4.81 7.28
N ASN A 30 -1.91 5.05 6.89
CA ASN A 30 -2.81 3.97 6.50
C ASN A 30 -2.51 3.53 5.06
N ALA A 31 -1.66 2.52 4.94
CA ALA A 31 -1.23 1.99 3.65
C ALA A 31 -1.59 0.52 3.54
N PHE A 32 -2.00 0.10 2.35
CA PHE A 32 -2.33 -1.29 2.13
C PHE A 32 -2.12 -1.68 0.67
N ILE A 33 -1.93 -2.98 0.46
CA ILE A 33 -1.82 -3.58 -0.86
C ILE A 33 -3.06 -4.44 -1.06
N PRO A 34 -3.98 -4.04 -1.97
CA PRO A 34 -5.16 -4.87 -2.22
C PRO A 34 -4.76 -6.25 -2.72
N GLN A 35 -5.38 -7.26 -2.16
CA GLN A 35 -5.06 -8.63 -2.51
C GLN A 35 -6.30 -9.38 -2.93
N MET A 36 -6.10 -10.42 -3.75
CA MET A 36 -7.18 -11.32 -4.15
C MET A 36 -6.81 -12.74 -3.79
N GLU A 37 -7.84 -13.55 -3.51
CA GLU A 37 -7.67 -14.97 -3.30
C GLU A 37 -7.72 -15.69 -4.63
N TYR A 38 -6.91 -16.74 -4.76
CA TYR A 38 -6.97 -17.63 -5.89
C TYR A 38 -6.62 -19.05 -5.45
N TYR A 39 -7.16 -20.03 -6.16
CA TYR A 39 -6.93 -21.42 -5.82
C TYR A 39 -5.63 -21.92 -6.44
N ARG A 40 -4.81 -22.59 -5.63
CA ARG A 40 -3.57 -23.21 -6.07
C ARG A 40 -3.67 -24.71 -5.97
N ARG A 41 -3.44 -25.38 -7.07
CA ARG A 41 -3.51 -26.84 -7.13
C ARG A 41 -2.39 -27.52 -6.37
N ASP A 42 -1.19 -26.91 -6.36
CA ASP A 42 -0.02 -27.48 -5.71
C ASP A 42 -0.19 -27.60 -4.19
N ILE A 43 -0.88 -26.65 -3.57
CA ILE A 43 -1.14 -26.68 -2.13
C ILE A 43 -2.58 -27.09 -1.81
N LYS A 44 -3.40 -27.35 -2.82
CA LYS A 44 -4.83 -27.69 -2.68
C LYS A 44 -5.56 -26.74 -1.74
N GLY A 45 -5.35 -25.46 -1.93
CA GLY A 45 -5.94 -24.43 -1.11
C GLY A 45 -5.85 -23.07 -1.76
N ASN A 46 -6.38 -22.07 -1.07
CA ASN A 46 -6.36 -20.70 -1.55
C ASN A 46 -5.10 -19.98 -1.09
N ALA A 47 -4.59 -19.12 -1.95
CA ALA A 47 -3.46 -18.25 -1.66
C ALA A 47 -3.84 -16.82 -1.99
N LEU A 48 -3.08 -15.87 -1.44
CA LEU A 48 -3.29 -14.44 -1.69
C LEU A 48 -2.23 -13.93 -2.64
N LYS A 49 -2.62 -13.04 -3.53
CA LYS A 49 -1.69 -12.32 -4.38
C LYS A 49 -2.16 -10.88 -4.51
N PRO A 50 -1.24 -9.93 -4.76
CA PRO A 50 -1.64 -8.55 -4.98
C PRO A 50 -2.57 -8.45 -6.18
N LEU A 51 -3.67 -7.72 -6.01
CA LEU A 51 -4.61 -7.46 -7.10
C LEU A 51 -3.95 -6.59 -8.17
N PHE A 52 -3.14 -5.62 -7.75
CA PHE A 52 -2.38 -4.74 -8.63
C PHE A 52 -0.91 -4.79 -8.20
N PRO A 53 -0.10 -5.69 -8.77
CA PRO A 53 1.31 -5.83 -8.35
C PRO A 53 2.08 -4.51 -8.48
N GLY A 54 2.80 -4.15 -7.42
CA GLY A 54 3.59 -2.92 -7.39
C GLY A 54 2.85 -1.67 -6.96
N TYR A 55 1.55 -1.76 -6.72
CA TYR A 55 0.75 -0.62 -6.28
C TYR A 55 0.47 -0.70 -4.78
N ILE A 56 0.67 0.42 -4.10
CA ILE A 56 0.33 0.57 -2.69
C ILE A 56 -0.69 1.70 -2.59
N PHE A 57 -1.83 1.43 -1.97
CA PHE A 57 -2.87 2.44 -1.76
C PHE A 57 -2.69 3.04 -0.38
N VAL A 58 -2.68 4.37 -0.33
CA VAL A 58 -2.47 5.11 0.91
C VAL A 58 -3.65 6.05 1.13
N LYS A 59 -4.18 6.04 2.33
CA LYS A 59 -5.23 6.96 2.75
C LYS A 59 -4.65 7.86 3.83
N SER A 60 -4.62 9.17 3.57
CA SER A 60 -3.97 10.10 4.47
C SER A 60 -4.66 11.46 4.40
N ASP A 61 -4.61 12.19 5.51
CA ASP A 61 -5.09 13.56 5.57
C ASP A 61 -4.01 14.57 5.14
N MET A 62 -2.81 14.09 4.82
CA MET A 62 -1.75 14.96 4.33
C MET A 62 -2.10 15.54 2.96
N GLU A 63 -1.72 16.80 2.73
CA GLU A 63 -1.80 17.38 1.41
C GLU A 63 -0.69 16.81 0.52
N GLN A 64 -0.85 16.98 -0.79
CA GLN A 64 0.07 16.39 -1.75
C GLN A 64 1.54 16.75 -1.48
N ASN A 65 1.80 18.01 -1.20
CA ASN A 65 3.18 18.46 -0.94
C ASN A 65 3.75 17.83 0.32
N ASP A 66 2.94 17.72 1.37
CA ASP A 66 3.38 17.11 2.62
C ASP A 66 3.63 15.63 2.43
N PHE A 67 2.78 14.97 1.68
CA PHE A 67 2.94 13.56 1.38
C PHE A 67 4.20 13.30 0.57
N ASP A 68 4.47 14.13 -0.44
CA ASP A 68 5.67 14.01 -1.25
C ASP A 68 6.93 14.18 -0.40
N ASN A 69 6.93 15.17 0.50
CA ASN A 69 8.03 15.38 1.43
C ASN A 69 8.22 14.20 2.37
N PHE A 70 7.11 13.64 2.85
CA PHE A 70 7.14 12.45 3.71
C PHE A 70 7.80 11.28 2.99
N LEU A 71 7.42 11.02 1.75
CA LEU A 71 7.99 9.94 0.95
C LEU A 71 9.48 10.16 0.68
N TYR A 72 9.84 11.40 0.42
CA TYR A 72 11.24 11.73 0.14
C TYR A 72 12.15 11.43 1.33
N LYS A 73 11.64 11.56 2.54
CA LYS A 73 12.40 11.31 3.77
C LYS A 73 12.42 9.84 4.18
N LEU A 74 11.72 9.01 3.49
CA LEU A 74 11.78 7.57 3.75
C LEU A 74 13.13 7.01 3.23
#